data_34ba82bd2915cc555fc58caca6cb3bc9
#
_entry.id   34ba82bd2915cc555fc58caca6cb3bc9
#
_cell.length_a   1.000
_cell.length_b   1.000
_cell.length_c   1.000
_cell.angle_alpha   90.00
_cell.angle_beta   90.00
_cell.angle_gamma   90.00
#
_symmetry.space_group_name_H-M   'P 1'
#
loop_
_entity.id
_entity.type
_entity.pdbx_description
1 polymer ?
#
loop_
_entity_poly.entity_id
_entity_poly.type
_entity_poly.pdbx_seq_one_letter_code
_entity_poly.pdbx_strand_id
1 'polypeptide(L)'
;MLEPLDGTLFGPGQPCFGCGPDHPIGFHLRFTRDGDAVVARFTPGPQYQGPPGIMHGGLVTTLADEAAAWAVLASSEKFGFTASLDSRFKKPVRVGVELVARAWVVKASSRVMTVAVEISQKEELCFSAELKFALLDQRGAEALLQGPLPASWQRFCR
;
A
#
# COMPACT_ATOMS: atom_id res chain seq x y z
N MET A 1 4.48 16.88 -7.85
CA MET A 1 4.80 15.81 -6.88
C MET A 1 3.71 15.76 -5.83
N LEU A 2 3.12 14.58 -5.59
CA LEU A 2 2.05 14.45 -4.59
C LEU A 2 2.59 14.65 -3.17
N GLU A 3 1.94 15.47 -2.38
CA GLU A 3 2.13 15.65 -0.95
C GLU A 3 0.78 16.06 -0.33
N PRO A 4 0.37 15.48 0.81
CA PRO A 4 1.03 14.39 1.55
C PRO A 4 0.90 13.03 0.84
N LEU A 5 1.71 12.05 1.26
CA LEU A 5 1.59 10.65 0.82
C LEU A 5 0.84 9.83 1.89
N ASP A 6 -0.38 10.21 2.17
CA ASP A 6 -1.28 9.53 3.10
C ASP A 6 -2.75 9.66 2.70
N GLY A 7 -3.63 8.97 3.42
CA GLY A 7 -5.05 8.90 3.11
C GLY A 7 -5.79 10.24 3.14
N THR A 8 -5.22 11.30 3.71
CA THR A 8 -5.83 12.65 3.69
C THR A 8 -5.91 13.22 2.27
N LEU A 9 -5.07 12.72 1.35
CA LEU A 9 -5.11 13.06 -0.06
C LEU A 9 -6.48 12.84 -0.71
N PHE A 10 -7.23 11.86 -0.22
CA PHE A 10 -8.55 11.48 -0.75
C PHE A 10 -9.73 12.12 0.00
N GLY A 11 -9.46 13.06 0.90
CA GLY A 11 -10.48 13.77 1.65
C GLY A 11 -11.00 13.03 2.89
N PRO A 12 -11.93 13.66 3.63
CA PRO A 12 -12.48 13.07 4.84
C PRO A 12 -13.39 11.86 4.54
N GLY A 13 -13.43 10.90 5.47
CA GLY A 13 -14.28 9.71 5.35
C GLY A 13 -13.76 8.66 4.35
N GLN A 14 -12.52 8.76 3.91
CA GLN A 14 -11.89 7.80 3.04
C GLN A 14 -11.77 6.44 3.77
N PRO A 15 -12.35 5.33 3.20
CA PRO A 15 -12.61 4.09 3.94
C PRO A 15 -11.46 3.07 3.89
N CYS A 16 -10.29 3.41 3.35
CA CYS A 16 -9.21 2.45 3.16
C CYS A 16 -8.69 1.89 4.49
N PHE A 17 -8.62 0.57 4.59
CA PHE A 17 -8.04 -0.11 5.75
C PHE A 17 -6.56 0.24 5.95
N GLY A 18 -5.79 0.37 4.87
CA GLY A 18 -4.36 0.65 4.95
C GLY A 18 -4.02 2.09 5.30
N CYS A 19 -4.67 3.06 4.65
CA CYS A 19 -4.30 4.47 4.74
C CYS A 19 -5.42 5.42 5.16
N GLY A 20 -6.64 4.93 5.38
CA GLY A 20 -7.76 5.75 5.87
C GLY A 20 -7.46 6.30 7.27
N PRO A 21 -7.32 7.65 7.45
CA PRO A 21 -6.88 8.20 8.73
C PRO A 21 -7.87 7.96 9.86
N ASP A 22 -9.16 7.80 9.54
CA ASP A 22 -10.24 7.61 10.51
C ASP A 22 -10.75 6.15 10.55
N HIS A 23 -10.06 5.21 9.89
CA HIS A 23 -10.48 3.81 9.90
C HIS A 23 -10.33 3.22 11.31
N PRO A 24 -11.39 2.59 11.89
CA PRO A 24 -11.40 2.22 13.32
C PRO A 24 -10.35 1.18 13.71
N ILE A 25 -9.94 0.31 12.79
CA ILE A 25 -8.99 -0.78 13.05
C ILE A 25 -7.89 -0.88 11.98
N GLY A 26 -7.79 0.10 11.08
CA GLY A 26 -6.81 0.11 9.99
C GLY A 26 -5.40 0.45 10.45
N PHE A 27 -4.47 0.42 9.51
CA PHE A 27 -3.06 0.70 9.78
C PHE A 27 -2.75 2.20 9.90
N HIS A 28 -3.56 3.07 9.31
CA HIS A 28 -3.34 4.52 9.21
C HIS A 28 -1.96 4.87 8.64
N LEU A 29 -1.53 4.17 7.60
CA LEU A 29 -0.20 4.32 7.03
C LEU A 29 0.01 5.71 6.43
N ARG A 30 1.20 6.23 6.65
CA ARG A 30 1.72 7.44 6.02
C ARG A 30 3.06 7.11 5.40
N PHE A 31 3.30 7.66 4.22
CA PHE A 31 4.51 7.36 3.47
C PHE A 31 5.37 8.60 3.32
N THR A 32 6.67 8.37 3.25
CA THR A 32 7.67 9.37 2.87
C THR A 32 8.40 8.90 1.62
N ARG A 33 8.93 9.86 0.84
CA ARG A 33 9.77 9.53 -0.31
C ARG A 33 11.19 9.22 0.16
N ASP A 34 11.78 8.22 -0.49
CA ASP A 34 13.19 7.88 -0.35
C ASP A 34 13.71 7.50 -1.75
N GLY A 35 14.24 8.49 -2.48
CA GLY A 35 14.54 8.35 -3.91
C GLY A 35 13.30 8.01 -4.73
N ASP A 36 13.35 6.92 -5.46
CA ASP A 36 12.23 6.40 -6.27
C ASP A 36 11.28 5.50 -5.47
N ALA A 37 11.57 5.29 -4.19
CA ALA A 37 10.75 4.47 -3.31
C ALA A 37 9.83 5.32 -2.42
N VAL A 38 8.80 4.68 -1.90
CA VAL A 38 8.02 5.15 -0.76
C VAL A 38 8.29 4.27 0.45
N VAL A 39 8.32 4.86 1.63
CA VAL A 39 8.64 4.19 2.89
C VAL A 39 7.60 4.52 3.93
N ALA A 40 7.09 3.50 4.60
CA ALA A 40 6.25 3.65 5.79
C ALA A 40 6.88 2.92 6.98
N ARG A 41 6.69 3.50 8.17
CA ARG A 41 7.05 2.86 9.45
C ARG A 41 5.76 2.53 10.19
N PHE A 42 5.71 1.34 10.75
CA PHE A 42 4.53 0.86 11.45
C PHE A 42 4.93 -0.09 12.58
N THR A 43 4.31 0.04 13.74
CA THR A 43 4.49 -0.90 14.84
C THR A 43 3.20 -1.68 15.04
N PRO A 44 3.15 -2.97 14.63
CA PRO A 44 1.94 -3.76 14.76
C PRO A 44 1.60 -4.01 16.22
N GLY A 45 0.38 -3.67 16.59
CA GLY A 45 -0.16 -3.97 17.91
C GLY A 45 -0.71 -5.40 18.01
N PRO A 46 -1.12 -5.85 19.23
CA PRO A 46 -1.62 -7.20 19.45
C PRO A 46 -2.90 -7.54 18.68
N GLN A 47 -3.67 -6.53 18.25
CA GLN A 47 -4.88 -6.73 17.45
C GLN A 47 -4.59 -7.24 16.03
N TYR A 48 -3.35 -7.17 15.58
CA TYR A 48 -2.92 -7.62 14.25
C TYR A 48 -2.20 -8.98 14.27
N GLN A 49 -2.18 -9.67 15.41
CA GLN A 49 -1.47 -10.95 15.48
C GLN A 49 -2.28 -12.12 14.89
N GLY A 50 -1.55 -13.10 14.37
CA GLY A 50 -2.03 -14.45 14.10
C GLY A 50 -1.59 -15.34 15.25
N PRO A 51 -0.49 -16.14 15.14
CA PRO A 51 0.10 -16.80 16.30
C PRO A 51 0.54 -15.79 17.34
N PRO A 52 0.56 -16.16 18.65
CA PRO A 52 0.94 -15.21 19.69
C PRO A 52 2.26 -14.50 19.41
N GLY A 53 2.25 -13.17 19.45
CA GLY A 53 3.42 -12.32 19.24
C GLY A 53 3.86 -12.15 17.78
N ILE A 54 3.17 -12.74 16.82
CA ILE A 54 3.50 -12.66 15.39
C ILE A 54 2.36 -12.00 14.65
N MET A 55 2.67 -11.00 13.82
CA MET A 55 1.68 -10.36 12.95
C MET A 55 1.11 -11.38 11.96
N HIS A 56 -0.19 -11.39 11.79
CA HIS A 56 -0.87 -12.30 10.87
C HIS A 56 -0.34 -12.11 9.44
N GLY A 57 0.01 -13.22 8.77
CA GLY A 57 0.63 -13.18 7.43
C GLY A 57 -0.24 -12.48 6.39
N GLY A 58 -1.56 -12.65 6.45
CA GLY A 58 -2.49 -11.93 5.59
C GLY A 58 -2.44 -10.41 5.82
N LEU A 59 -2.23 -9.97 7.06
CA LEU A 59 -2.10 -8.54 7.38
C LEU A 59 -0.74 -7.98 6.97
N VAL A 60 0.33 -8.76 7.04
CA VAL A 60 1.63 -8.40 6.45
C VAL A 60 1.47 -8.18 4.94
N THR A 61 0.76 -9.07 4.27
CA THR A 61 0.44 -8.97 2.84
C THR A 61 -0.41 -7.73 2.54
N THR A 62 -1.40 -7.43 3.37
CA THR A 62 -2.23 -6.22 3.25
C THR A 62 -1.39 -4.94 3.34
N LEU A 63 -0.46 -4.90 4.29
CA LEU A 63 0.45 -3.76 4.46
C LEU A 63 1.37 -3.60 3.23
N ALA A 64 1.86 -4.71 2.68
CA ALA A 64 2.67 -4.70 1.46
C ALA A 64 1.87 -4.22 0.24
N ASP A 65 0.62 -4.66 0.09
CA ASP A 65 -0.28 -4.21 -0.97
C ASP A 65 -0.52 -2.70 -0.91
N GLU A 66 -0.77 -2.19 0.28
CA GLU A 66 -0.94 -0.75 0.49
C GLU A 66 0.34 0.03 0.14
N ALA A 67 1.50 -0.43 0.58
CA ALA A 67 2.78 0.21 0.26
C ALA A 67 3.03 0.23 -1.27
N ALA A 68 2.70 -0.86 -1.95
CA ALA A 68 2.82 -0.95 -3.40
C ALA A 68 1.85 0.00 -4.12
N ALA A 69 0.60 0.09 -3.67
CA ALA A 69 -0.38 1.03 -4.23
C ALA A 69 0.10 2.49 -4.11
N TRP A 70 0.69 2.85 -2.97
CA TRP A 70 1.27 4.18 -2.78
C TRP A 70 2.51 4.42 -3.63
N ALA A 71 3.33 3.40 -3.91
CA ALA A 71 4.44 3.51 -4.86
C ALA A 71 3.92 3.80 -6.28
N VAL A 72 2.85 3.12 -6.72
CA VAL A 72 2.20 3.42 -8.00
C VAL A 72 1.71 4.86 -8.04
N LEU A 73 0.94 5.27 -7.02
CA LEU A 73 0.37 6.60 -6.95
C LEU A 73 1.44 7.69 -6.91
N ALA A 74 2.48 7.50 -6.10
CA ALA A 74 3.57 8.47 -5.94
C ALA A 74 4.42 8.63 -7.22
N SER A 75 4.58 7.55 -8.00
CA SER A 75 5.40 7.57 -9.21
C SER A 75 4.65 8.04 -10.46
N SER A 76 3.35 7.71 -10.57
CA SER A 76 2.58 7.92 -11.79
C SER A 76 1.42 8.90 -11.64
N GLU A 77 1.04 9.26 -10.42
CA GLU A 77 -0.21 9.98 -10.11
C GLU A 77 -1.46 9.30 -10.69
N LYS A 78 -1.41 7.95 -10.82
CA LYS A 78 -2.51 7.15 -11.32
C LYS A 78 -2.97 6.14 -10.29
N PHE A 79 -4.27 5.92 -10.26
CA PHE A 79 -4.88 4.84 -9.47
C PHE A 79 -4.68 3.50 -10.17
N GLY A 80 -4.28 2.49 -9.41
CA GLY A 80 -4.13 1.13 -9.89
C GLY A 80 -4.92 0.14 -9.04
N PHE A 81 -5.41 -0.91 -9.69
CA PHE A 81 -6.05 -2.05 -9.05
C PHE A 81 -5.06 -3.21 -8.97
N THR A 82 -4.91 -3.82 -7.79
CA THR A 82 -4.01 -4.96 -7.58
C THR A 82 -4.47 -6.16 -8.41
N ALA A 83 -3.67 -6.54 -9.40
CA ALA A 83 -4.00 -7.64 -10.31
C ALA A 83 -3.34 -8.96 -9.89
N SER A 84 -2.13 -8.91 -9.34
CA SER A 84 -1.43 -10.09 -8.84
C SER A 84 -0.46 -9.73 -7.73
N LEU A 85 -0.17 -10.72 -6.87
CA LEU A 85 0.78 -10.60 -5.78
C LEU A 85 1.51 -11.92 -5.62
N ASP A 86 2.83 -11.88 -5.66
CA ASP A 86 3.72 -12.99 -5.36
C ASP A 86 4.61 -12.60 -4.19
N SER A 87 4.55 -13.35 -3.11
CA SER A 87 5.21 -12.99 -1.85
C SER A 87 6.06 -14.11 -1.27
N ARG A 88 7.04 -13.71 -0.46
CA ARG A 88 7.93 -14.59 0.29
C ARG A 88 7.99 -14.13 1.74
N PHE A 89 7.60 -15.01 2.66
CA PHE A 89 7.74 -14.84 4.11
C PHE A 89 9.08 -15.43 4.54
N LYS A 90 10.04 -14.58 4.86
CA LYS A 90 11.42 -15.00 5.20
C LYS A 90 11.62 -15.14 6.69
N LYS A 91 11.04 -14.22 7.49
CA LYS A 91 11.07 -14.22 8.95
C LYS A 91 9.73 -13.74 9.50
N PRO A 92 9.33 -14.19 10.71
CA PRO A 92 8.12 -13.65 11.34
C PRO A 92 8.24 -12.14 11.56
N VAL A 93 7.15 -11.42 11.28
CA VAL A 93 7.02 -10.01 11.67
C VAL A 93 6.49 -9.97 13.10
N ARG A 94 7.26 -9.40 14.02
CA ARG A 94 6.96 -9.39 15.45
C ARG A 94 6.02 -8.25 15.81
N VAL A 95 5.01 -8.57 16.61
CA VAL A 95 4.14 -7.57 17.25
C VAL A 95 4.96 -6.76 18.27
N GLY A 96 4.71 -5.45 18.33
CA GLY A 96 5.42 -4.54 19.24
C GLY A 96 6.81 -4.08 18.77
N VAL A 97 7.25 -4.55 17.60
CA VAL A 97 8.52 -4.14 16.99
C VAL A 97 8.22 -3.32 15.73
N GLU A 98 8.84 -2.15 15.62
CA GLU A 98 8.66 -1.31 14.41
C GLU A 98 9.12 -2.07 13.16
N LEU A 99 8.29 -2.08 12.14
CA LEU A 99 8.63 -2.51 10.80
C LEU A 99 8.84 -1.31 9.88
N VAL A 100 9.63 -1.52 8.86
CA VAL A 100 9.83 -0.58 7.74
C VAL A 100 9.36 -1.27 6.48
N ALA A 101 8.34 -0.70 5.83
CA ALA A 101 7.87 -1.12 4.52
C ALA A 101 8.42 -0.17 3.46
N ARG A 102 9.13 -0.71 2.49
CA ARG A 102 9.71 0.03 1.36
C ARG A 102 9.16 -0.54 0.06
N ALA A 103 8.63 0.33 -0.80
CA ALA A 103 8.06 -0.07 -2.08
C ALA A 103 8.57 0.83 -3.21
N TRP A 104 8.88 0.24 -4.37
CA TRP A 104 9.34 0.96 -5.55
C TRP A 104 8.88 0.30 -6.84
N VAL A 105 8.69 1.10 -7.88
CA VAL A 105 8.31 0.60 -9.20
C VAL A 105 9.52 -0.01 -9.89
N VAL A 106 9.41 -1.27 -10.34
CA VAL A 106 10.45 -1.97 -11.08
C VAL A 106 10.21 -1.97 -12.58
N LYS A 107 8.94 -1.89 -12.99
CA LYS A 107 8.56 -1.83 -14.41
C LYS A 107 7.25 -1.07 -14.56
N ALA A 108 7.16 -0.23 -15.57
CA ALA A 108 5.97 0.54 -15.89
C ALA A 108 5.65 0.47 -17.38
N SER A 109 4.35 0.34 -17.68
CA SER A 109 3.76 0.54 -19.00
C SER A 109 2.55 1.46 -18.88
N SER A 110 1.89 1.74 -19.99
CA SER A 110 0.68 2.58 -19.98
C SER A 110 -0.51 1.94 -19.23
N ARG A 111 -0.51 0.62 -19.05
CA ARG A 111 -1.64 -0.14 -18.47
C ARG A 111 -1.30 -0.93 -17.22
N VAL A 112 -0.03 -1.26 -17.02
CA VAL A 112 0.42 -2.13 -15.92
C VAL A 112 1.69 -1.58 -15.31
N MET A 113 1.73 -1.56 -13.97
CA MET A 113 2.95 -1.28 -13.21
C MET A 113 3.29 -2.49 -12.34
N THR A 114 4.57 -2.83 -12.31
CA THR A 114 5.12 -3.86 -11.42
C THR A 114 5.90 -3.18 -10.31
N VAL A 115 5.59 -3.55 -9.08
CA VAL A 115 6.14 -2.93 -7.86
C VAL A 115 6.79 -4.00 -7.00
N ALA A 116 7.99 -3.72 -6.50
CA ALA A 116 8.65 -4.52 -5.48
C ALA A 116 8.39 -3.92 -4.09
N VAL A 117 8.19 -4.79 -3.11
CA VAL A 117 8.02 -4.42 -1.70
C VAL A 117 8.94 -5.24 -0.84
N GLU A 118 9.56 -4.59 0.13
CA GLU A 118 10.32 -5.23 1.21
C GLU A 118 9.81 -4.74 2.56
N ILE A 119 9.65 -5.65 3.51
CA ILE A 119 9.32 -5.34 4.90
C ILE A 119 10.42 -5.90 5.79
N SER A 120 11.00 -5.03 6.61
CA SER A 120 12.10 -5.35 7.51
C SER A 120 11.79 -4.94 8.95
N GLN A 121 12.37 -5.66 9.90
CA GLN A 121 12.41 -5.26 11.32
C GLN A 121 13.87 -5.33 11.80
N LYS A 122 14.34 -4.30 12.53
CA LYS A 122 15.73 -4.25 13.01
C LYS A 122 16.76 -4.53 11.90
N GLU A 123 16.53 -3.93 10.73
CA GLU A 123 17.37 -4.08 9.53
C GLU A 123 17.40 -5.49 8.92
N GLU A 124 16.61 -6.44 9.44
CA GLU A 124 16.47 -7.77 8.89
C GLU A 124 15.25 -7.88 7.99
N LEU A 125 15.44 -8.40 6.78
CA LEU A 125 14.37 -8.63 5.82
C LEU A 125 13.45 -9.76 6.30
N CYS A 126 12.18 -9.43 6.54
CA CYS A 126 11.15 -10.37 6.99
C CYS A 126 10.26 -10.86 5.85
N PHE A 127 9.98 -9.99 4.88
CA PHE A 127 9.02 -10.25 3.81
C PHE A 127 9.43 -9.51 2.56
N SER A 128 9.22 -10.13 1.41
CA SER A 128 9.33 -9.48 0.10
C SER A 128 8.16 -9.86 -0.80
N ALA A 129 7.79 -8.96 -1.69
CA ALA A 129 6.74 -9.23 -2.68
C ALA A 129 6.99 -8.50 -3.99
N GLU A 130 6.41 -9.04 -5.05
CA GLU A 130 6.23 -8.37 -6.32
C GLU A 130 4.74 -8.31 -6.63
N LEU A 131 4.24 -7.12 -6.91
CA LEU A 131 2.83 -6.88 -7.22
C LEU A 131 2.70 -6.27 -8.61
N LYS A 132 1.62 -6.62 -9.30
CA LYS A 132 1.22 -5.98 -10.56
C LYS A 132 -0.08 -5.24 -10.36
N PHE A 133 -0.10 -4.00 -10.82
CA PHE A 133 -1.25 -3.12 -10.78
C PHE A 133 -1.75 -2.85 -12.19
N ALA A 134 -3.05 -3.04 -12.40
CA ALA A 134 -3.73 -2.54 -13.59
C ALA A 134 -4.06 -1.06 -13.37
N LEU A 135 -3.54 -0.18 -14.22
CA LEU A 135 -3.84 1.25 -14.15
C LEU A 135 -5.24 1.50 -14.73
N LEU A 136 -6.05 2.26 -14.02
CA LEU A 136 -7.43 2.53 -14.38
C LEU A 136 -7.60 3.99 -14.84
N ASP A 137 -8.26 4.16 -15.99
CA ASP A 137 -8.88 5.43 -16.35
C ASP A 137 -10.21 5.61 -15.60
N GLN A 138 -10.86 6.76 -15.77
CA GLN A 138 -12.12 7.05 -15.07
C GLN A 138 -13.18 6.00 -15.38
N ARG A 139 -13.34 5.61 -16.65
CA ARG A 139 -14.33 4.61 -17.07
C ARG A 139 -14.08 3.26 -16.43
N GLY A 140 -12.81 2.80 -16.40
CA GLY A 140 -12.42 1.55 -15.75
C GLY A 140 -12.65 1.58 -14.26
N ALA A 141 -12.32 2.69 -13.60
CA ALA A 141 -12.54 2.88 -12.18
C ALA A 141 -14.04 2.89 -11.82
N GLU A 142 -14.87 3.61 -12.57
CA GLU A 142 -16.32 3.65 -12.35
C GLU A 142 -16.99 2.28 -12.58
N ALA A 143 -16.52 1.53 -13.58
CA ALA A 143 -16.97 0.16 -13.80
C ALA A 143 -16.61 -0.77 -12.62
N LEU A 144 -15.39 -0.65 -12.10
CA LEU A 144 -14.94 -1.40 -10.93
C LEU A 144 -15.75 -1.07 -9.67
N LEU A 145 -16.00 0.22 -9.43
CA LEU A 145 -16.75 0.69 -8.26
C LEU A 145 -18.25 0.49 -8.38
N GLN A 146 -18.76 0.18 -9.59
CA GLN A 146 -20.19 0.10 -9.92
C GLN A 146 -20.94 1.40 -9.57
N GLY A 147 -20.27 2.53 -9.79
CA GLY A 147 -20.81 3.85 -9.48
C GLY A 147 -19.87 4.97 -9.89
N PRO A 148 -20.29 6.23 -9.68
CA PRO A 148 -19.48 7.37 -10.04
C PRO A 148 -18.20 7.45 -9.19
N LEU A 149 -17.11 7.84 -9.84
CA LEU A 149 -15.84 8.05 -9.17
C LEU A 149 -15.93 9.28 -8.24
N PRO A 150 -15.57 9.17 -6.94
CA PRO A 150 -15.52 10.31 -6.06
C PRO A 150 -14.64 11.43 -6.60
N ALA A 151 -15.05 12.69 -6.43
CA ALA A 151 -14.35 13.84 -7.01
C ALA A 151 -12.86 13.90 -6.65
N SER A 152 -12.50 13.54 -5.41
CA SER A 152 -11.12 13.49 -4.92
C SER A 152 -10.23 12.45 -5.62
N TRP A 153 -10.84 11.47 -6.31
CA TRP A 153 -10.15 10.40 -7.02
C TRP A 153 -9.99 10.66 -8.51
N GLN A 154 -10.80 11.56 -9.09
CA GLN A 154 -10.86 11.76 -10.55
C GLN A 154 -9.51 12.15 -11.15
N ARG A 155 -8.69 12.92 -10.43
CA ARG A 155 -7.38 13.34 -10.91
C ARG A 155 -6.39 12.17 -11.11
N PHE A 156 -6.62 11.04 -10.44
CA PHE A 156 -5.78 9.85 -10.52
C PHE A 156 -6.24 8.82 -11.56
N CYS A 157 -7.33 9.09 -12.25
CA CYS A 157 -7.94 8.20 -13.24
C CYS A 157 -8.00 8.87 -14.63
N ARG A 158 -6.94 9.57 -15.04
CA ARG A 158 -6.82 10.26 -16.33
C ARG A 158 -5.99 9.46 -17.32
#